data_a39e79a68be09f709dee3bb7cac36db8
#
_entry.id   a39e79a68be09f709dee3bb7cac36db8
#
_cell.length_a   1.000
_cell.length_b   1.000
_cell.length_c   1.000
_cell.angle_alpha   90.00
_cell.angle_beta   90.00
_cell.angle_gamma   90.00
#
_symmetry.space_group_name_H-M   'P 1'
#
loop_
_entity.id
_entity.type
_entity.pdbx_description
1 polymer ?
#
loop_
_entity_poly.entity_id
_entity_poly.type
_entity_poly.pdbx_seq_one_letter_code
_entity_poly.pdbx_strand_id
1 'polypeptide(L)'
;EAFAAYKATEAQVKAAESQYEMAKNGARKQEREVAAMNAQAASNAVDVVSSLLRETVQVAQVEGEVSEVYPKVGELVGLGSPIMSISMMNDVWGTFNIREDQLGGMKIGDTFTAYCPAFGKDIELKVYYIHDQGSYAVWKATKTNGQYDLKTFEVKARPVGKFEGLRPGMSLIRKD
;
A
#
# COMPACT_ATOMS: atom_id res chain seq x y z
N GLU A 1 20.56 71.86 34.59
CA GLU A 1 19.95 72.15 33.28
C GLU A 1 20.81 71.61 32.13
N ALA A 2 22.11 71.88 32.08
CA ALA A 2 23.01 71.39 31.02
C ALA A 2 23.04 69.88 30.86
N PHE A 3 22.98 69.11 31.93
CA PHE A 3 23.00 67.64 31.94
C PHE A 3 21.67 67.03 31.38
N ALA A 4 20.56 67.70 31.67
CA ALA A 4 19.27 67.31 31.10
C ALA A 4 19.19 67.57 29.59
N ALA A 5 19.73 68.70 29.15
CA ALA A 5 19.84 69.02 27.71
C ALA A 5 20.75 68.03 26.96
N TYR A 6 21.88 67.68 27.54
CA TYR A 6 22.77 66.65 26.99
C TYR A 6 22.09 65.32 26.79
N LYS A 7 21.39 64.78 27.82
CA LYS A 7 20.63 63.54 27.72
C LYS A 7 19.52 63.59 26.70
N ALA A 8 18.85 64.73 26.53
CA ALA A 8 17.80 64.91 25.53
C ALA A 8 18.35 64.84 24.09
N THR A 9 19.50 65.47 23.87
CA THR A 9 20.19 65.42 22.56
C THR A 9 20.75 64.04 22.26
N GLU A 10 21.32 63.35 23.26
CA GLU A 10 21.79 61.99 23.10
C GLU A 10 20.65 61.04 22.70
N ALA A 11 19.48 61.20 23.34
CA ALA A 11 18.28 60.39 23.01
C ALA A 11 17.77 60.70 21.59
N GLN A 12 17.87 61.97 21.12
CA GLN A 12 17.50 62.34 19.74
C GLN A 12 18.44 61.72 18.71
N VAL A 13 19.75 61.73 18.97
CA VAL A 13 20.75 61.12 18.10
C VAL A 13 20.46 59.61 17.98
N LYS A 14 20.25 58.95 19.08
CA LYS A 14 19.95 57.50 19.10
C LYS A 14 18.65 57.16 18.37
N ALA A 15 17.62 58.00 18.49
CA ALA A 15 16.38 57.84 17.72
C ALA A 15 16.59 58.03 16.20
N ALA A 16 17.38 59.03 15.81
CA ALA A 16 17.73 59.26 14.40
C ALA A 16 18.58 58.13 13.80
N GLU A 17 19.54 57.60 14.58
CA GLU A 17 20.34 56.42 14.20
C GLU A 17 19.46 55.19 14.01
N SER A 18 18.50 54.94 14.90
CA SER A 18 17.56 53.86 14.78
C SER A 18 16.66 53.97 13.53
N GLN A 19 16.24 55.21 13.19
CA GLN A 19 15.46 55.46 11.97
C GLN A 19 16.32 55.27 10.69
N TYR A 20 17.58 55.71 10.75
CA TYR A 20 18.51 55.50 9.64
C TYR A 20 18.77 54.01 9.37
N GLU A 21 19.01 53.22 10.44
CA GLU A 21 19.20 51.78 10.33
C GLU A 21 17.93 51.07 9.77
N MET A 22 16.75 51.49 10.24
CA MET A 22 15.47 50.95 9.63
C MET A 22 15.34 51.30 8.16
N ALA A 23 15.68 52.56 7.77
CA ALA A 23 15.62 52.99 6.36
C ALA A 23 16.66 52.26 5.49
N LYS A 24 17.86 52.04 6.04
CA LYS A 24 18.96 51.37 5.34
C LYS A 24 18.70 49.88 5.15
N ASN A 25 18.18 49.22 6.15
CA ASN A 25 17.96 47.75 6.16
C ASN A 25 16.61 47.34 5.55
N GLY A 26 15.77 48.30 5.14
CA GLY A 26 14.43 48.01 4.59
C GLY A 26 13.46 47.53 5.63
N ALA A 27 12.50 46.71 5.20
CA ALA A 27 11.50 46.12 6.11
C ALA A 27 12.14 45.37 7.27
N ARG A 28 11.52 45.49 8.45
CA ARG A 28 12.01 44.79 9.68
C ARG A 28 12.18 43.32 9.40
N LYS A 29 13.15 42.70 10.07
CA LYS A 29 13.42 41.25 9.94
C LYS A 29 12.16 40.42 10.12
N GLN A 30 11.32 40.79 11.11
CA GLN A 30 10.05 40.12 11.36
C GLN A 30 9.05 40.26 10.23
N GLU A 31 8.98 41.43 9.56
CA GLU A 31 8.09 41.64 8.42
C GLU A 31 8.48 40.77 7.24
N ARG A 32 9.78 40.63 6.98
CA ARG A 32 10.30 39.73 5.95
C ARG A 32 10.05 38.26 6.29
N GLU A 33 10.22 37.87 7.57
CA GLU A 33 9.92 36.52 8.04
C GLU A 33 8.42 36.20 7.89
N VAL A 34 7.53 37.12 8.26
CA VAL A 34 6.09 36.95 8.07
C VAL A 34 5.71 36.84 6.58
N ALA A 35 6.31 37.67 5.74
CA ALA A 35 6.07 37.59 4.29
C ALA A 35 6.59 36.25 3.71
N ALA A 36 7.74 35.77 4.16
CA ALA A 36 8.27 34.46 3.77
C ALA A 36 7.37 33.32 4.23
N MET A 37 6.88 33.36 5.49
CA MET A 37 5.93 32.35 5.97
C MET A 37 4.61 32.35 5.22
N ASN A 38 4.09 33.53 4.87
CA ASN A 38 2.87 33.66 4.04
C ASN A 38 3.10 33.09 2.64
N ALA A 39 4.24 33.36 2.02
CA ALA A 39 4.59 32.79 0.73
C ALA A 39 4.72 31.25 0.80
N GLN A 40 5.34 30.74 1.86
CA GLN A 40 5.43 29.29 2.09
C GLN A 40 4.05 28.65 2.32
N ALA A 41 3.18 29.29 3.08
CA ALA A 41 1.80 28.82 3.28
C ALA A 41 1.02 28.78 1.97
N ALA A 42 1.16 29.80 1.12
CA ALA A 42 0.55 29.81 -0.21
C ALA A 42 1.11 28.69 -1.12
N SER A 43 2.43 28.46 -1.09
CA SER A 43 3.06 27.35 -1.81
C SER A 43 2.52 26.00 -1.34
N ASN A 44 2.43 25.78 -0.03
CA ASN A 44 1.87 24.54 0.53
C ASN A 44 0.41 24.33 0.10
N ALA A 45 -0.38 25.39 0.02
CA ALA A 45 -1.76 25.30 -0.48
C ALA A 45 -1.82 24.87 -1.95
N VAL A 46 -0.91 25.39 -2.80
CA VAL A 46 -0.77 24.95 -4.19
C VAL A 46 -0.37 23.48 -4.27
N ASP A 47 0.54 23.02 -3.41
CA ASP A 47 0.98 21.61 -3.37
C ASP A 47 -0.17 20.67 -3.01
N VAL A 48 -1.02 21.05 -2.06
CA VAL A 48 -2.23 20.28 -1.70
C VAL A 48 -3.16 20.16 -2.91
N VAL A 49 -3.49 21.28 -3.58
CA VAL A 49 -4.36 21.27 -4.76
C VAL A 49 -3.75 20.46 -5.90
N SER A 50 -2.45 20.58 -6.12
CA SER A 50 -1.74 19.82 -7.16
C SER A 50 -1.74 18.32 -6.89
N SER A 51 -1.68 17.92 -5.62
CA SER A 51 -1.80 16.52 -5.21
C SER A 51 -3.21 15.97 -5.50
N LEU A 52 -4.24 16.74 -5.18
CA LEU A 52 -5.63 16.38 -5.51
C LEU A 52 -5.84 16.25 -7.03
N LEU A 53 -5.23 17.14 -7.82
CA LEU A 53 -5.28 17.06 -9.28
C LEU A 53 -4.59 15.80 -9.82
N ARG A 54 -3.48 15.35 -9.22
CA ARG A 54 -2.83 14.09 -9.63
C ARG A 54 -3.72 12.89 -9.36
N GLU A 55 -4.53 12.92 -8.30
CA GLU A 55 -5.46 11.84 -7.98
C GLU A 55 -6.63 11.73 -8.97
N THR A 56 -6.87 12.75 -9.81
CA THR A 56 -7.90 12.65 -10.85
C THR A 56 -7.50 11.73 -12.00
N VAL A 57 -6.20 11.43 -12.13
CA VAL A 57 -5.69 10.46 -13.12
C VAL A 57 -5.05 9.29 -12.38
N GLN A 58 -5.76 8.18 -12.33
CA GLN A 58 -5.27 6.96 -11.70
C GLN A 58 -4.36 6.21 -12.65
N VAL A 59 -3.15 5.90 -12.18
CA VAL A 59 -2.18 5.06 -12.90
C VAL A 59 -1.99 3.76 -12.16
N ALA A 60 -1.83 2.66 -12.91
CA ALA A 60 -1.53 1.36 -12.34
C ALA A 60 -0.23 1.41 -11.55
N GLN A 61 -0.26 0.97 -10.29
CA GLN A 61 0.91 0.93 -9.40
C GLN A 61 1.75 -0.34 -9.61
N VAL A 62 1.18 -1.33 -10.28
CA VAL A 62 1.79 -2.65 -10.52
C VAL A 62 1.58 -3.07 -11.95
N GLU A 63 2.49 -3.88 -12.46
CA GLU A 63 2.34 -4.55 -13.76
C GLU A 63 1.34 -5.69 -13.64
N GLY A 64 0.40 -5.78 -14.58
CA GLY A 64 -0.62 -6.82 -14.56
C GLY A 64 -1.69 -6.65 -15.61
N GLU A 65 -2.68 -7.52 -15.57
CA GLU A 65 -3.86 -7.49 -16.42
C GLU A 65 -5.06 -6.94 -15.62
N VAL A 66 -5.80 -6.01 -16.19
CA VAL A 66 -7.03 -5.49 -15.56
C VAL A 66 -8.05 -6.62 -15.52
N SER A 67 -8.40 -7.07 -14.31
CA SER A 67 -9.39 -8.14 -14.12
C SER A 67 -10.80 -7.61 -13.98
N GLU A 68 -10.99 -6.43 -13.42
CA GLU A 68 -12.31 -5.85 -13.23
C GLU A 68 -12.23 -4.33 -13.15
N VAL A 69 -13.23 -3.64 -13.70
CA VAL A 69 -13.45 -2.20 -13.56
C VAL A 69 -14.81 -2.02 -12.87
N TYR A 70 -14.81 -1.45 -11.67
CA TYR A 70 -16.00 -1.36 -10.82
C TYR A 70 -16.97 -0.25 -11.23
N PRO A 71 -16.53 1.03 -11.38
CA PRO A 71 -17.45 2.12 -11.70
C PRO A 71 -17.73 2.20 -13.19
N LYS A 72 -18.95 2.65 -13.50
CA LYS A 72 -19.36 2.97 -14.88
C LYS A 72 -19.11 4.45 -15.16
N VAL A 73 -18.95 4.78 -16.43
CA VAL A 73 -18.80 6.19 -16.85
C VAL A 73 -20.05 6.98 -16.44
N GLY A 74 -19.83 8.09 -15.72
CA GLY A 74 -20.88 8.94 -15.14
C GLY A 74 -21.27 8.57 -13.71
N GLU A 75 -20.71 7.53 -13.13
CA GLU A 75 -20.93 7.14 -11.75
C GLU A 75 -20.05 7.96 -10.79
N LEU A 76 -20.62 8.37 -9.66
CA LEU A 76 -19.88 9.07 -8.62
C LEU A 76 -19.09 8.08 -7.76
N VAL A 77 -17.78 8.23 -7.73
CA VAL A 77 -16.88 7.39 -6.94
C VAL A 77 -16.47 8.13 -5.68
N GLY A 78 -16.72 7.51 -4.53
CA GLY A 78 -16.34 8.06 -3.22
C GLY A 78 -14.85 7.87 -2.92
N LEU A 79 -14.34 8.66 -1.97
CA LEU A 79 -12.96 8.52 -1.49
C LEU A 79 -12.76 7.10 -0.90
N GLY A 80 -11.68 6.43 -1.34
CA GLY A 80 -11.35 5.06 -0.90
C GLY A 80 -12.13 3.95 -1.60
N SER A 81 -13.02 4.26 -2.54
CA SER A 81 -13.71 3.24 -3.33
C SER A 81 -12.76 2.60 -4.35
N PRO A 82 -12.79 1.28 -4.54
CA PRO A 82 -11.99 0.63 -5.56
C PRO A 82 -12.46 1.03 -6.96
N ILE A 83 -11.53 1.35 -7.83
CA ILE A 83 -11.82 1.71 -9.24
C ILE A 83 -11.61 0.52 -10.15
N MET A 84 -10.52 -0.22 -9.98
CA MET A 84 -10.21 -1.40 -10.76
C MET A 84 -9.41 -2.41 -9.97
N SER A 85 -9.47 -3.65 -10.39
CA SER A 85 -8.65 -4.75 -9.90
C SER A 85 -7.62 -5.14 -10.95
N ILE A 86 -6.36 -5.27 -10.53
CA ILE A 86 -5.26 -5.68 -11.40
C ILE A 86 -4.69 -7.00 -10.90
N SER A 87 -4.70 -8.01 -11.75
CA SER A 87 -4.10 -9.31 -11.47
C SER A 87 -2.64 -9.33 -11.89
N MET A 88 -1.75 -9.57 -10.93
CA MET A 88 -0.31 -9.72 -11.19
C MET A 88 -0.02 -11.12 -11.70
N MET A 89 0.21 -11.26 -13.01
CA MET A 89 0.45 -12.56 -13.64
C MET A 89 1.82 -13.17 -13.28
N ASN A 90 2.73 -12.36 -12.75
CA ASN A 90 4.06 -12.80 -12.32
C ASN A 90 4.08 -13.36 -10.89
N ASP A 91 3.01 -13.17 -10.12
CA ASP A 91 2.90 -13.65 -8.73
C ASP A 91 1.64 -14.49 -8.53
N VAL A 92 1.59 -15.63 -9.20
CA VAL A 92 0.50 -16.58 -9.08
C VAL A 92 0.87 -17.73 -8.13
N TRP A 93 -0.11 -18.20 -7.37
CA TRP A 93 0.05 -19.35 -6.49
C TRP A 93 -1.18 -20.25 -6.56
N GLY A 94 -0.99 -21.53 -6.25
CA GLY A 94 -2.07 -22.47 -6.03
C GLY A 94 -2.41 -22.59 -4.55
N THR A 95 -3.69 -22.61 -4.21
CA THR A 95 -4.18 -22.87 -2.85
C THR A 95 -4.79 -24.28 -2.81
N PHE A 96 -4.31 -25.11 -1.89
CA PHE A 96 -4.74 -26.48 -1.70
C PHE A 96 -5.26 -26.64 -0.28
N ASN A 97 -6.45 -27.21 -0.15
CA ASN A 97 -7.02 -27.59 1.13
C ASN A 97 -6.73 -29.08 1.37
N ILE A 98 -5.74 -29.35 2.20
CA ILE A 98 -5.20 -30.70 2.44
C ILE A 98 -5.62 -31.16 3.83
N ARG A 99 -6.18 -32.35 3.94
CA ARG A 99 -6.51 -32.95 5.23
C ARG A 99 -5.24 -33.39 5.97
N GLU A 100 -5.30 -33.40 7.29
CA GLU A 100 -4.19 -33.72 8.18
C GLU A 100 -3.52 -35.07 7.85
N ASP A 101 -4.32 -36.10 7.54
CA ASP A 101 -3.82 -37.42 7.15
C ASP A 101 -3.08 -37.44 5.81
N GLN A 102 -3.40 -36.50 4.91
CA GLN A 102 -2.77 -36.36 3.59
C GLN A 102 -1.62 -35.34 3.58
N LEU A 103 -1.46 -34.60 4.68
CA LEU A 103 -0.37 -33.63 4.78
C LEU A 103 1.00 -34.31 4.79
N GLY A 104 1.09 -35.56 5.31
CA GLY A 104 2.27 -36.44 5.17
C GLY A 104 3.58 -35.87 5.69
N GLY A 105 3.53 -34.90 6.65
CA GLY A 105 4.73 -34.23 7.16
C GLY A 105 5.29 -33.16 6.25
N MET A 106 4.51 -32.70 5.25
CA MET A 106 4.87 -31.60 4.33
C MET A 106 5.32 -30.35 5.08
N LYS A 107 6.41 -29.75 4.63
CA LYS A 107 7.01 -28.55 5.24
C LYS A 107 7.07 -27.41 4.23
N ILE A 108 7.21 -26.19 4.74
CA ILE A 108 7.52 -25.02 3.90
C ILE A 108 8.88 -25.29 3.22
N GLY A 109 8.89 -25.11 1.90
CA GLY A 109 10.06 -25.37 1.05
C GLY A 109 10.00 -26.67 0.26
N ASP A 110 9.11 -27.60 0.64
CA ASP A 110 8.91 -28.85 -0.09
C ASP A 110 8.30 -28.60 -1.46
N THR A 111 8.57 -29.49 -2.41
CA THR A 111 8.00 -29.43 -3.75
C THR A 111 7.06 -30.63 -3.98
N PHE A 112 6.03 -30.39 -4.74
CA PHE A 112 5.09 -31.43 -5.18
C PHE A 112 4.56 -31.10 -6.57
N THR A 113 4.02 -32.12 -7.25
CA THR A 113 3.48 -31.99 -8.59
C THR A 113 1.96 -31.81 -8.54
N ALA A 114 1.46 -30.83 -9.30
CA ALA A 114 0.03 -30.67 -9.52
C ALA A 114 -0.29 -30.70 -11.03
N TYR A 115 -1.36 -31.36 -11.36
CA TYR A 115 -1.88 -31.38 -12.72
C TYR A 115 -2.75 -30.14 -12.96
N CYS A 116 -2.49 -29.43 -14.06
CA CYS A 116 -3.29 -28.31 -14.50
C CYS A 116 -4.15 -28.74 -15.71
N PRO A 117 -5.48 -28.93 -15.52
CA PRO A 117 -6.36 -29.36 -16.61
C PRO A 117 -6.40 -28.39 -17.78
N ALA A 118 -6.26 -27.09 -17.53
CA ALA A 118 -6.30 -26.06 -18.56
C ALA A 118 -5.17 -26.21 -19.61
N PHE A 119 -4.04 -26.76 -19.21
CA PHE A 119 -2.87 -27.00 -20.10
C PHE A 119 -2.64 -28.48 -20.40
N GLY A 120 -3.34 -29.38 -19.71
CA GLY A 120 -3.09 -30.82 -19.82
C GLY A 120 -1.67 -31.23 -19.37
N LYS A 121 -1.05 -30.45 -18.48
CA LYS A 121 0.36 -30.62 -18.06
C LYS A 121 0.49 -30.64 -16.55
N ASP A 122 1.57 -31.27 -16.12
CA ASP A 122 1.99 -31.28 -14.73
C ASP A 122 2.86 -30.05 -14.45
N ILE A 123 2.66 -29.44 -13.30
CA ILE A 123 3.40 -28.26 -12.84
C ILE A 123 4.01 -28.61 -11.48
N GLU A 124 5.31 -28.39 -11.35
CA GLU A 124 6.01 -28.50 -10.08
C GLU A 124 5.77 -27.24 -9.26
N LEU A 125 5.31 -27.41 -8.02
CA LEU A 125 4.96 -26.35 -7.11
C LEU A 125 5.81 -26.44 -5.85
N LYS A 126 6.26 -25.30 -5.33
CA LYS A 126 7.00 -25.18 -4.07
C LYS A 126 6.12 -24.57 -3.00
N VAL A 127 6.02 -25.24 -1.87
CA VAL A 127 5.25 -24.78 -0.71
C VAL A 127 5.93 -23.56 -0.07
N TYR A 128 5.19 -22.49 0.14
CA TYR A 128 5.69 -21.32 0.86
C TYR A 128 4.83 -20.95 2.08
N TYR A 129 3.64 -21.54 2.23
CA TYR A 129 2.73 -21.24 3.31
C TYR A 129 1.91 -22.47 3.68
N ILE A 130 1.79 -22.75 4.97
CA ILE A 130 0.93 -23.79 5.53
C ILE A 130 0.23 -23.19 6.74
N HIS A 131 -1.09 -23.27 6.77
CA HIS A 131 -1.89 -22.74 7.87
C HIS A 131 -3.05 -23.67 8.22
N ASP A 132 -3.32 -23.81 9.51
CA ASP A 132 -4.51 -24.48 10.02
C ASP A 132 -5.75 -23.60 9.75
N GLN A 133 -6.74 -24.11 9.04
CA GLN A 133 -7.97 -23.37 8.74
C GLN A 133 -8.93 -23.24 9.95
N GLY A 134 -8.54 -23.75 11.11
CA GLY A 134 -9.36 -23.68 12.31
C GLY A 134 -10.71 -24.41 12.17
N SER A 135 -11.62 -24.16 13.12
CA SER A 135 -12.91 -24.86 13.22
C SER A 135 -13.95 -24.50 12.14
N TYR A 136 -13.71 -23.49 11.30
CA TYR A 136 -14.67 -23.06 10.27
C TYR A 136 -14.70 -23.93 9.02
N ALA A 137 -13.66 -24.72 8.76
CA ALA A 137 -13.57 -25.63 7.62
C ALA A 137 -13.66 -27.11 8.00
N VAL A 138 -14.10 -27.38 9.22
CA VAL A 138 -14.37 -28.75 9.64
C VAL A 138 -15.64 -29.20 8.91
N TRP A 139 -15.49 -30.08 7.93
CA TRP A 139 -16.61 -30.84 7.45
C TRP A 139 -17.18 -31.64 8.62
N LYS A 140 -18.38 -31.26 9.09
CA LYS A 140 -19.13 -32.07 10.07
C LYS A 140 -19.48 -33.41 9.42
N ALA A 141 -18.56 -34.36 9.54
CA ALA A 141 -18.89 -35.75 9.30
C ALA A 141 -19.92 -36.13 10.36
N THR A 142 -21.11 -36.46 9.91
CA THR A 142 -22.14 -37.07 10.75
C THR A 142 -21.50 -38.27 11.44
N LYS A 143 -21.45 -38.26 12.78
CA LYS A 143 -20.81 -39.25 13.63
C LYS A 143 -21.20 -40.66 13.18
N THR A 144 -20.30 -41.35 12.53
CA THR A 144 -20.30 -42.80 12.44
C THR A 144 -19.09 -43.26 13.26
N ASN A 145 -19.32 -44.16 14.16
CA ASN A 145 -18.38 -44.63 15.22
C ASN A 145 -16.92 -44.69 14.75
N GLY A 146 -16.04 -43.95 15.45
CA GLY A 146 -14.59 -44.19 15.44
C GLY A 146 -13.74 -43.30 14.50
N GLN A 147 -14.29 -42.32 13.82
CA GLN A 147 -13.50 -41.37 13.03
C GLN A 147 -13.24 -40.08 13.80
N TYR A 148 -11.97 -39.73 13.99
CA TYR A 148 -11.55 -38.43 14.52
C TYR A 148 -11.89 -37.34 13.51
N ASP A 149 -12.28 -36.14 13.99
CA ASP A 149 -12.43 -34.95 13.18
C ASP A 149 -11.03 -34.52 12.68
N LEU A 150 -10.72 -34.86 11.43
CA LEU A 150 -9.45 -34.50 10.81
C LEU A 150 -9.49 -33.03 10.40
N LYS A 151 -8.49 -32.30 10.83
CA LYS A 151 -8.33 -30.90 10.47
C LYS A 151 -7.90 -30.74 9.01
N THR A 152 -8.26 -29.58 8.43
CA THR A 152 -7.86 -29.21 7.08
C THR A 152 -6.85 -28.08 7.17
N PHE A 153 -5.79 -28.18 6.38
CA PHE A 153 -4.72 -27.20 6.28
C PHE A 153 -4.78 -26.52 4.93
N GLU A 154 -4.67 -25.21 4.94
CA GLU A 154 -4.47 -24.42 3.73
C GLU A 154 -2.98 -24.42 3.38
N VAL A 155 -2.64 -24.96 2.23
CA VAL A 155 -1.29 -24.99 1.69
C VAL A 155 -1.24 -24.11 0.46
N LYS A 156 -0.35 -23.10 0.47
CA LYS A 156 -0.10 -22.28 -0.71
C LYS A 156 1.25 -22.62 -1.30
N ALA A 157 1.27 -22.84 -2.61
CA ALA A 157 2.46 -23.21 -3.33
C ALA A 157 2.60 -22.40 -4.63
N ARG A 158 3.83 -22.04 -4.97
CA ARG A 158 4.17 -21.29 -6.18
C ARG A 158 4.82 -22.22 -7.20
N PRO A 159 4.60 -21.98 -8.51
CA PRO A 159 5.31 -22.72 -9.55
C PRO A 159 6.82 -22.60 -9.41
N VAL A 160 7.54 -23.70 -9.58
CA VAL A 160 9.00 -23.71 -9.66
C VAL A 160 9.38 -23.24 -11.07
N GLY A 161 9.87 -22.01 -11.17
CA GLY A 161 10.18 -21.36 -12.45
C GLY A 161 9.02 -20.56 -13.05
N LYS A 162 9.26 -19.98 -14.22
CA LYS A 162 8.23 -19.22 -14.96
C LYS A 162 7.32 -20.20 -15.71
N PHE A 163 6.05 -20.19 -15.38
CA PHE A 163 5.01 -20.90 -16.12
C PHE A 163 4.11 -19.86 -16.79
N GLU A 164 4.32 -19.66 -18.09
CA GLU A 164 3.55 -18.68 -18.86
C GLU A 164 2.11 -19.15 -19.08
N GLY A 165 1.17 -18.23 -18.91
CA GLY A 165 -0.25 -18.45 -19.17
C GLY A 165 -1.07 -18.94 -18.00
N LEU A 166 -0.49 -19.20 -16.82
CA LEU A 166 -1.24 -19.52 -15.62
C LEU A 166 -2.02 -18.29 -15.15
N ARG A 167 -3.34 -18.44 -15.00
CA ARG A 167 -4.25 -17.35 -14.62
C ARG A 167 -4.96 -17.65 -13.30
N PRO A 168 -5.27 -16.61 -12.50
CA PRO A 168 -6.15 -16.75 -11.34
C PRO A 168 -7.47 -17.42 -11.76
N GLY A 169 -7.98 -18.33 -10.91
CA GLY A 169 -9.19 -19.08 -11.16
C GLY A 169 -8.99 -20.41 -11.90
N MET A 170 -7.78 -20.72 -12.39
CA MET A 170 -7.48 -22.04 -12.93
C MET A 170 -7.39 -23.08 -11.82
N SER A 171 -7.87 -24.29 -12.11
CA SER A 171 -7.79 -25.41 -11.19
C SER A 171 -6.42 -26.07 -11.23
N LEU A 172 -5.91 -26.45 -10.07
CA LEU A 172 -4.72 -27.28 -9.89
C LEU A 172 -5.10 -28.50 -9.06
N ILE A 173 -4.80 -29.68 -9.56
CA ILE A 173 -5.10 -30.97 -8.92
C ILE A 173 -3.79 -31.57 -8.44
N ARG A 174 -3.61 -31.71 -7.12
CA ARG A 174 -2.44 -32.38 -6.55
C ARG A 174 -2.40 -33.82 -7.05
N LYS A 175 -1.24 -34.28 -7.48
CA LYS A 175 -0.96 -35.70 -7.72
C LYS A 175 -0.32 -36.29 -6.45
N ASP A 176 -0.88 -37.37 -5.97
CA ASP A 176 -0.33 -38.15 -4.86
C ASP A 176 0.93 -38.90 -5.29
#